data_b9bf8004faf31a8d9948b8d854b36f8f
#
_entry.id   b9bf8004faf31a8d9948b8d854b36f8f
#
_cell.length_a   1.000
_cell.length_b   1.000
_cell.length_c   1.000
_cell.angle_alpha   90.00
_cell.angle_beta   90.00
_cell.angle_gamma   90.00
#
_symmetry.space_group_name_H-M   'P 1'
#
loop_
_entity.id
_entity.type
_entity.pdbx_description
1 polymer ?
#
loop_
_entity_poly.entity_id
_entity_poly.type
_entity_poly.pdbx_seq_one_letter_code
_entity_poly.pdbx_strand_id
1 'polypeptide(L)'
;MGIKAGVQCAAGALIALAALSAAKAQENVVNVYNWAEYTAPDTIPGFERETGIKVRYDTYDNNDTLQAKLLTGKSGYDIVVPSTHYASRQLQGGLFQPLDKAQIPNLKNLDPDVMALVAQVDPGNKYFVPWGYGTNGLGYNVTKVQAIMGKDAPLNNWDMLFKPENAAKLKDCGISILDEAAQVFPAVLHYLGKDPNSTNPDDYKAALEVLKKIRPYIRQFSSSGYIDELASGDLCMVYAFSGDVMIARDRARQNKQTFDINYFIPQGGAPAWFDVMAVPKDAPHPENAMKFINYIETPKVHAAITNKMFYPNANKEARKLVDKSIADNPMIYPPPDVAKTLYVIKAQPINILRLQTRMWAELKSGR
;
A
#
# COMPACT_ATOMS: atom_id res chain seq x y z
N MET A 1 -73.24 -70.92 15.67
CA MET A 1 -72.62 -70.17 14.56
C MET A 1 -71.89 -69.02 15.17
N GLY A 2 -70.59 -69.20 15.32
CA GLY A 2 -69.73 -68.23 16.00
C GLY A 2 -68.86 -67.55 14.97
N ILE A 3 -68.75 -66.26 15.14
CA ILE A 3 -67.74 -65.49 14.40
C ILE A 3 -66.80 -64.90 15.44
N LYS A 4 -65.54 -65.34 15.42
CA LYS A 4 -64.45 -64.78 16.22
C LYS A 4 -63.95 -63.53 15.51
N ALA A 5 -63.97 -62.38 16.17
CA ALA A 5 -63.31 -61.18 15.75
C ALA A 5 -61.89 -61.19 16.28
N GLY A 6 -60.92 -61.13 15.37
CA GLY A 6 -59.47 -60.99 15.71
C GLY A 6 -59.12 -59.50 15.90
N VAL A 7 -58.50 -59.19 17.02
CA VAL A 7 -57.92 -57.88 17.31
C VAL A 7 -56.50 -57.86 16.74
N GLN A 8 -56.25 -57.05 15.71
CA GLN A 8 -54.92 -56.74 15.22
C GLN A 8 -54.37 -55.52 15.96
N CYS A 9 -53.35 -55.71 16.78
CA CYS A 9 -52.54 -54.65 17.31
C CYS A 9 -51.65 -54.02 16.24
N ALA A 10 -51.94 -52.83 15.82
CA ALA A 10 -51.06 -52.06 14.97
C ALA A 10 -50.01 -51.34 15.85
N ALA A 11 -48.79 -51.88 15.81
CA ALA A 11 -47.62 -51.22 16.39
C ALA A 11 -47.19 -50.05 15.46
N GLY A 12 -47.49 -48.83 15.84
CA GLY A 12 -47.06 -47.62 15.17
C GLY A 12 -45.57 -47.36 15.45
N ALA A 13 -44.71 -47.65 14.51
CA ALA A 13 -43.32 -47.23 14.55
C ALA A 13 -43.22 -45.71 14.34
N LEU A 14 -42.98 -44.97 15.40
CA LEU A 14 -42.58 -43.54 15.32
C LEU A 14 -41.13 -43.52 14.82
N ILE A 15 -40.98 -43.27 13.52
CA ILE A 15 -39.71 -42.90 12.92
C ILE A 15 -39.48 -41.44 13.29
N ALA A 16 -38.71 -41.19 14.34
CA ALA A 16 -38.16 -39.88 14.64
C ALA A 16 -37.15 -39.53 13.54
N LEU A 17 -37.56 -38.75 12.53
CA LEU A 17 -36.63 -38.06 11.64
C LEU A 17 -35.87 -37.03 12.49
N ALA A 18 -34.75 -37.46 13.04
CA ALA A 18 -33.73 -36.54 13.49
C ALA A 18 -33.17 -35.83 12.24
N ALA A 19 -33.72 -34.68 11.92
CA ALA A 19 -33.11 -33.74 10.99
C ALA A 19 -31.76 -33.34 11.61
N LEU A 20 -30.71 -34.06 11.31
CA LEU A 20 -29.34 -33.58 11.45
C LEU A 20 -29.23 -32.40 10.50
N SER A 21 -29.52 -31.21 11.03
CA SER A 21 -28.98 -29.98 10.48
C SER A 21 -27.45 -30.12 10.60
N ALA A 22 -26.84 -30.64 9.55
CA ALA A 22 -25.43 -30.51 9.37
C ALA A 22 -25.18 -29.01 9.29
N ALA A 23 -24.94 -28.39 10.43
CA ALA A 23 -24.30 -27.09 10.51
C ALA A 23 -23.04 -27.30 9.66
N LYS A 24 -23.04 -26.73 8.46
CA LYS A 24 -21.84 -26.67 7.62
C LYS A 24 -20.79 -26.07 8.55
N ALA A 25 -19.87 -26.92 9.04
CA ALA A 25 -18.79 -26.44 9.87
C ALA A 25 -18.18 -25.29 9.08
N GLN A 26 -18.30 -24.09 9.60
CA GLN A 26 -17.77 -22.91 8.95
C GLN A 26 -16.28 -23.19 8.75
N GLU A 27 -15.86 -23.18 7.50
CA GLU A 27 -14.48 -23.52 7.15
C GLU A 27 -13.55 -22.62 7.97
N ASN A 28 -12.61 -23.21 8.73
CA ASN A 28 -11.71 -22.43 9.58
C ASN A 28 -10.60 -21.83 8.71
N VAL A 29 -10.96 -20.82 7.93
CA VAL A 29 -10.13 -20.18 6.91
C VAL A 29 -10.21 -18.65 7.04
N VAL A 30 -9.18 -17.98 6.59
CA VAL A 30 -9.16 -16.54 6.29
C VAL A 30 -8.69 -16.33 4.86
N ASN A 31 -9.45 -15.58 4.08
CA ASN A 31 -9.14 -15.27 2.69
C ASN A 31 -8.54 -13.86 2.63
N VAL A 32 -7.29 -13.76 2.25
CA VAL A 32 -6.52 -12.50 2.21
C VAL A 32 -6.20 -12.14 0.77
N TYR A 33 -6.46 -10.90 0.37
CA TYR A 33 -6.07 -10.34 -0.92
C TYR A 33 -5.15 -9.16 -0.70
N ASN A 34 -3.88 -9.33 -1.05
CA ASN A 34 -2.83 -8.38 -0.72
C ASN A 34 -1.88 -8.18 -1.92
N TRP A 35 -0.94 -7.29 -1.77
CA TRP A 35 0.15 -7.07 -2.72
C TRP A 35 1.08 -8.29 -2.80
N ALA A 36 1.69 -8.49 -3.95
CA ALA A 36 2.77 -9.44 -4.10
C ALA A 36 3.97 -9.06 -3.20
N GLU A 37 4.74 -10.04 -2.74
CA GLU A 37 5.97 -9.85 -1.92
C GLU A 37 5.76 -9.17 -0.55
N TYR A 38 4.53 -9.05 -0.06
CA TYR A 38 4.17 -8.33 1.17
C TYR A 38 4.24 -9.17 2.46
N THR A 39 4.78 -10.39 2.40
CA THR A 39 4.92 -11.27 3.57
C THR A 39 6.36 -11.72 3.76
N ALA A 40 6.76 -11.94 5.01
CA ALA A 40 7.96 -12.71 5.33
C ALA A 40 7.68 -14.22 5.19
N PRO A 41 8.70 -15.07 5.00
CA PRO A 41 8.50 -16.51 4.76
C PRO A 41 7.68 -17.23 5.82
N ASP A 42 7.77 -16.81 7.09
CA ASP A 42 7.06 -17.44 8.23
C ASP A 42 5.73 -16.74 8.59
N THR A 43 5.34 -15.67 7.90
CA THR A 43 4.12 -14.91 8.23
C THR A 43 2.87 -15.78 8.16
N ILE A 44 2.62 -16.42 7.03
CA ILE A 44 1.45 -17.27 6.82
C ILE A 44 1.57 -18.60 7.59
N PRO A 45 2.68 -19.37 7.45
CA PRO A 45 2.82 -20.61 8.20
C PRO A 45 2.75 -20.42 9.73
N GLY A 46 3.29 -19.30 10.24
CA GLY A 46 3.24 -18.95 11.65
C GLY A 46 1.82 -18.72 12.14
N PHE A 47 1.01 -17.97 11.42
CA PHE A 47 -0.40 -17.76 11.72
C PHE A 47 -1.18 -19.08 11.77
N GLU A 48 -0.99 -19.92 10.75
CA GLU A 48 -1.67 -21.22 10.68
C GLU A 48 -1.29 -22.14 11.86
N ARG A 49 0.00 -22.15 12.24
CA ARG A 49 0.47 -22.94 13.41
C ARG A 49 -0.12 -22.43 14.73
N GLU A 50 -0.19 -21.11 14.90
CA GLU A 50 -0.64 -20.48 16.16
C GLU A 50 -2.15 -20.59 16.34
N THR A 51 -2.92 -20.47 15.27
CA THR A 51 -4.39 -20.34 15.34
C THR A 51 -5.16 -21.56 14.86
N GLY A 52 -4.53 -22.44 14.08
CA GLY A 52 -5.21 -23.52 13.37
C GLY A 52 -6.11 -23.06 12.22
N ILE A 53 -6.10 -21.75 11.91
CA ILE A 53 -6.87 -21.16 10.79
C ILE A 53 -6.03 -21.24 9.53
N LYS A 54 -6.59 -21.79 8.44
CA LYS A 54 -5.93 -21.82 7.14
C LYS A 54 -5.99 -20.46 6.45
N VAL A 55 -4.92 -20.07 5.77
CA VAL A 55 -4.86 -18.84 5.00
C VAL A 55 -4.95 -19.16 3.50
N ARG A 56 -5.94 -18.58 2.83
CA ARG A 56 -5.96 -18.48 1.37
C ARG A 56 -5.46 -17.10 1.00
N TYR A 57 -4.28 -17.04 0.41
CA TYR A 57 -3.60 -15.78 0.14
C TYR A 57 -3.48 -15.57 -1.36
N ASP A 58 -4.24 -14.63 -1.87
CA ASP A 58 -4.18 -14.18 -3.26
C ASP A 58 -3.49 -12.83 -3.36
N THR A 59 -2.89 -12.56 -4.51
CA THR A 59 -2.15 -11.31 -4.73
C THR A 59 -2.69 -10.51 -5.90
N TYR A 60 -2.45 -9.21 -5.85
CA TYR A 60 -2.68 -8.28 -6.95
C TYR A 60 -1.47 -7.33 -7.09
N ASP A 61 -1.40 -6.63 -8.21
CA ASP A 61 -0.31 -5.76 -8.60
C ASP A 61 -0.70 -4.28 -8.70
N ASN A 62 -2.00 -3.98 -8.62
CA ASN A 62 -2.50 -2.60 -8.66
C ASN A 62 -3.86 -2.45 -7.96
N ASN A 63 -4.13 -1.26 -7.47
CA ASN A 63 -5.37 -0.94 -6.75
C ASN A 63 -6.62 -1.03 -7.63
N ASP A 64 -6.53 -0.84 -8.95
CA ASP A 64 -7.68 -0.93 -9.85
C ASP A 64 -8.20 -2.37 -9.94
N THR A 65 -7.30 -3.36 -9.95
CA THR A 65 -7.65 -4.77 -9.89
C THR A 65 -8.42 -5.10 -8.60
N LEU A 66 -7.92 -4.64 -7.45
CA LEU A 66 -8.63 -4.78 -6.18
C LEU A 66 -9.97 -4.06 -6.20
N GLN A 67 -10.02 -2.82 -6.69
CA GLN A 67 -11.25 -2.02 -6.79
C GLN A 67 -12.30 -2.74 -7.63
N ALA A 68 -11.94 -3.25 -8.80
CA ALA A 68 -12.84 -4.00 -9.67
C ALA A 68 -13.41 -5.23 -8.95
N LYS A 69 -12.55 -5.96 -8.21
CA LYS A 69 -12.95 -7.13 -7.44
C LYS A 69 -13.97 -6.79 -6.34
N LEU A 70 -13.74 -5.72 -5.57
CA LEU A 70 -14.65 -5.30 -4.50
C LEU A 70 -16.00 -4.80 -5.04
N LEU A 71 -16.00 -4.11 -6.19
CA LEU A 71 -17.23 -3.57 -6.79
C LEU A 71 -18.17 -4.65 -7.33
N THR A 72 -17.69 -5.87 -7.59
CA THR A 72 -18.57 -6.98 -8.01
C THR A 72 -19.51 -7.45 -6.89
N GLY A 73 -19.21 -7.10 -5.62
CA GLY A 73 -19.84 -7.67 -4.43
C GLY A 73 -19.52 -9.15 -4.26
N LYS A 74 -19.66 -9.68 -3.06
CA LYS A 74 -19.28 -11.07 -2.72
C LYS A 74 -17.86 -11.39 -3.19
N SER A 75 -16.93 -10.51 -2.82
CA SER A 75 -15.52 -10.63 -3.21
C SER A 75 -14.91 -11.98 -2.80
N GLY A 76 -15.43 -12.56 -1.71
CA GLY A 76 -14.96 -13.80 -1.12
C GLY A 76 -13.75 -13.60 -0.19
N TYR A 77 -13.26 -12.38 -0.04
CA TYR A 77 -12.14 -12.06 0.83
C TYR A 77 -12.60 -11.58 2.20
N ASP A 78 -11.80 -11.93 3.21
CA ASP A 78 -11.98 -11.50 4.60
C ASP A 78 -11.12 -10.28 4.91
N ILE A 79 -9.96 -10.16 4.24
CA ILE A 79 -9.05 -9.04 4.36
C ILE A 79 -8.60 -8.61 2.97
N VAL A 80 -8.58 -7.31 2.77
CA VAL A 80 -7.97 -6.65 1.60
C VAL A 80 -7.02 -5.56 2.07
N VAL A 81 -6.01 -5.22 1.26
CA VAL A 81 -4.96 -4.29 1.67
C VAL A 81 -4.78 -3.15 0.65
N PRO A 82 -5.81 -2.31 0.44
CA PRO A 82 -5.72 -1.18 -0.48
C PRO A 82 -4.81 -0.07 0.04
N SER A 83 -4.23 0.70 -0.88
CA SER A 83 -3.59 1.97 -0.54
C SER A 83 -4.61 3.03 -0.15
N THR A 84 -4.24 3.94 0.78
CA THR A 84 -5.17 4.88 1.43
C THR A 84 -6.02 5.72 0.51
N HIS A 85 -5.50 6.14 -0.65
CA HIS A 85 -6.26 6.93 -1.62
C HIS A 85 -7.40 6.14 -2.30
N TYR A 86 -7.24 4.81 -2.45
CA TYR A 86 -8.33 3.91 -2.86
C TYR A 86 -9.20 3.53 -1.67
N ALA A 87 -8.58 3.16 -0.54
CA ALA A 87 -9.29 2.78 0.69
C ALA A 87 -10.29 3.84 1.14
N SER A 88 -9.90 5.12 1.10
CA SER A 88 -10.78 6.24 1.44
C SER A 88 -12.03 6.30 0.55
N ARG A 89 -11.89 6.10 -0.76
CA ARG A 89 -13.02 6.07 -1.70
C ARG A 89 -13.88 4.82 -1.51
N GLN A 90 -13.26 3.69 -1.28
CA GLN A 90 -13.94 2.42 -1.01
C GLN A 90 -14.75 2.50 0.30
N LEU A 91 -14.19 3.18 1.32
CA LEU A 91 -14.88 3.45 2.58
C LEU A 91 -16.10 4.36 2.37
N GLN A 92 -15.97 5.44 1.61
CA GLN A 92 -17.09 6.33 1.24
C GLN A 92 -18.17 5.57 0.45
N GLY A 93 -17.78 4.59 -0.35
CA GLY A 93 -18.67 3.68 -1.07
C GLY A 93 -19.31 2.60 -0.20
N GLY A 94 -19.01 2.55 1.11
CA GLY A 94 -19.56 1.57 2.05
C GLY A 94 -19.11 0.13 1.81
N LEU A 95 -17.90 -0.06 1.28
CA LEU A 95 -17.37 -1.40 0.95
C LEU A 95 -16.74 -2.12 2.15
N PHE A 96 -16.52 -1.43 3.28
CA PHE A 96 -15.89 -2.00 4.47
C PHE A 96 -16.83 -2.02 5.66
N GLN A 97 -16.59 -2.95 6.58
CA GLN A 97 -17.21 -2.97 7.89
C GLN A 97 -16.22 -2.46 8.95
N PRO A 98 -16.71 -1.85 10.05
CA PRO A 98 -15.84 -1.40 11.13
C PRO A 98 -15.16 -2.57 11.81
N LEU A 99 -13.93 -2.34 12.27
CA LEU A 99 -13.14 -3.32 13.02
C LEU A 99 -13.66 -3.44 14.46
N ASP A 100 -13.81 -4.67 14.93
CA ASP A 100 -14.00 -4.94 16.36
C ASP A 100 -12.64 -4.86 17.08
N LYS A 101 -12.32 -3.66 17.56
CA LYS A 101 -11.04 -3.39 18.22
C LYS A 101 -10.80 -4.23 19.49
N ALA A 102 -11.86 -4.74 20.12
CA ALA A 102 -11.73 -5.61 21.29
C ALA A 102 -11.07 -6.96 20.93
N GLN A 103 -11.24 -7.40 19.68
CA GLN A 103 -10.61 -8.62 19.17
C GLN A 103 -9.18 -8.39 18.64
N ILE A 104 -8.67 -7.14 18.64
CA ILE A 104 -7.35 -6.80 18.12
C ILE A 104 -6.51 -6.11 19.22
N PRO A 105 -6.16 -6.80 20.31
CA PRO A 105 -5.45 -6.21 21.45
C PRO A 105 -4.06 -5.63 21.08
N ASN A 106 -3.46 -6.08 19.97
CA ASN A 106 -2.17 -5.58 19.50
C ASN A 106 -2.24 -4.17 18.87
N LEU A 107 -3.43 -3.59 18.66
CA LEU A 107 -3.56 -2.18 18.24
C LEU A 107 -2.90 -1.20 19.22
N LYS A 108 -2.72 -1.58 20.49
CA LYS A 108 -1.96 -0.79 21.50
C LYS A 108 -0.50 -0.54 21.09
N ASN A 109 0.04 -1.36 20.21
CA ASN A 109 1.42 -1.27 19.73
C ASN A 109 1.59 -0.23 18.62
N LEU A 110 0.49 0.26 18.02
CA LEU A 110 0.54 1.21 16.92
C LEU A 110 1.04 2.58 17.42
N ASP A 111 1.82 3.23 16.57
CA ASP A 111 2.35 4.57 16.81
C ASP A 111 1.22 5.61 16.64
N PRO A 112 0.93 6.42 17.66
CA PRO A 112 -0.15 7.39 17.60
C PRO A 112 0.09 8.47 16.53
N ASP A 113 1.33 8.85 16.23
CA ASP A 113 1.64 9.86 15.21
C ASP A 113 1.34 9.30 13.81
N VAL A 114 1.69 8.04 13.57
CA VAL A 114 1.34 7.33 12.33
C VAL A 114 -0.18 7.17 12.20
N MET A 115 -0.84 6.78 13.28
CA MET A 115 -2.31 6.61 13.28
C MET A 115 -3.06 7.95 13.10
N ALA A 116 -2.47 9.09 13.51
CA ALA A 116 -3.03 10.40 13.22
C ALA A 116 -3.02 10.74 11.72
N LEU A 117 -2.03 10.24 10.96
CA LEU A 117 -2.03 10.36 9.49
C LEU A 117 -3.14 9.50 8.87
N VAL A 118 -3.29 8.26 9.31
CA VAL A 118 -4.37 7.36 8.84
C VAL A 118 -5.75 7.95 9.16
N ALA A 119 -5.90 8.62 10.30
CA ALA A 119 -7.15 9.26 10.70
C ALA A 119 -7.60 10.38 9.74
N GLN A 120 -6.74 10.90 8.88
CA GLN A 120 -7.12 11.87 7.85
C GLN A 120 -8.04 11.25 6.78
N VAL A 121 -8.00 9.92 6.61
CA VAL A 121 -8.80 9.15 5.65
C VAL A 121 -9.79 8.19 6.32
N ASP A 122 -9.57 7.86 7.59
CA ASP A 122 -10.44 7.03 8.44
C ASP A 122 -10.62 7.70 9.82
N PRO A 123 -11.51 8.68 9.96
CA PRO A 123 -11.72 9.39 11.21
C PRO A 123 -12.04 8.46 12.39
N GLY A 124 -11.14 8.46 13.39
CA GLY A 124 -11.20 7.60 14.56
C GLY A 124 -10.61 6.21 14.35
N ASN A 125 -9.94 5.97 13.22
CA ASN A 125 -9.28 4.70 12.87
C ASN A 125 -10.21 3.50 13.11
N LYS A 126 -11.41 3.55 12.52
CA LYS A 126 -12.48 2.57 12.75
C LYS A 126 -12.40 1.38 11.81
N TYR A 127 -11.81 1.56 10.63
CA TYR A 127 -11.86 0.60 9.52
C TYR A 127 -10.49 0.08 9.11
N PHE A 128 -9.41 0.82 9.39
CA PHE A 128 -8.09 0.57 8.83
C PHE A 128 -7.02 0.32 9.88
N VAL A 129 -6.19 -0.68 9.62
CA VAL A 129 -4.94 -0.95 10.34
C VAL A 129 -3.80 -0.98 9.31
N PRO A 130 -2.75 -0.16 9.44
CA PRO A 130 -1.66 -0.16 8.47
C PRO A 130 -0.93 -1.50 8.39
N TRP A 131 -0.77 -2.03 7.17
CA TRP A 131 0.16 -3.11 6.88
C TRP A 131 1.58 -2.58 6.78
N GLY A 132 1.74 -1.52 6.01
CA GLY A 132 2.98 -0.81 5.82
C GLY A 132 2.70 0.59 5.29
N TYR A 133 3.72 1.41 5.28
CA TYR A 133 3.61 2.74 4.70
C TYR A 133 4.91 3.16 4.02
N GLY A 134 4.83 4.18 3.21
CA GLY A 134 5.98 4.72 2.54
C GLY A 134 5.79 6.14 2.12
N THR A 135 6.80 6.68 1.47
CA THR A 135 6.79 8.01 0.88
C THR A 135 7.15 7.94 -0.60
N ASN A 136 6.67 8.91 -1.36
CA ASN A 136 7.15 9.09 -2.72
C ASN A 136 8.17 10.22 -2.73
N GLY A 137 9.34 9.93 -3.23
CA GLY A 137 10.43 10.91 -3.27
C GLY A 137 11.36 10.64 -4.45
N LEU A 138 12.59 11.11 -4.34
CA LEU A 138 13.57 10.97 -5.41
C LEU A 138 14.62 9.93 -5.04
N GLY A 139 14.65 8.84 -5.82
CA GLY A 139 15.73 7.86 -5.80
C GLY A 139 16.79 8.20 -6.84
N TYR A 140 18.06 8.00 -6.54
CA TYR A 140 19.10 8.38 -7.48
C TYR A 140 20.40 7.59 -7.32
N ASN A 141 21.11 7.44 -8.44
CA ASN A 141 22.48 6.95 -8.47
C ASN A 141 23.43 8.07 -8.04
N VAL A 142 24.01 7.92 -6.84
CA VAL A 142 24.83 8.96 -6.21
C VAL A 142 26.00 9.37 -7.10
N THR A 143 26.75 8.40 -7.62
CA THR A 143 27.95 8.63 -8.42
C THR A 143 27.63 9.40 -9.71
N LYS A 144 26.62 8.94 -10.45
CA LYS A 144 26.25 9.55 -11.74
C LYS A 144 25.68 10.96 -11.55
N VAL A 145 24.76 11.12 -10.58
CA VAL A 145 24.15 12.43 -10.33
C VAL A 145 25.17 13.44 -9.84
N GLN A 146 26.08 13.07 -8.93
CA GLN A 146 27.15 13.96 -8.48
C GLN A 146 28.16 14.30 -9.58
N ALA A 147 28.45 13.38 -10.48
CA ALA A 147 29.31 13.65 -11.63
C ALA A 147 28.70 14.69 -12.58
N ILE A 148 27.37 14.68 -12.76
CA ILE A 148 26.64 15.57 -13.66
C ILE A 148 26.32 16.92 -13.01
N MET A 149 25.85 16.88 -11.76
CA MET A 149 25.31 18.05 -11.07
C MET A 149 26.33 18.77 -10.18
N GLY A 150 27.46 18.12 -9.89
CA GLY A 150 28.43 18.55 -8.91
C GLY A 150 28.17 17.95 -7.53
N LYS A 151 29.22 17.82 -6.72
CA LYS A 151 29.13 17.22 -5.37
C LYS A 151 28.29 18.05 -4.41
N ASP A 152 28.24 19.37 -4.61
CA ASP A 152 27.53 20.34 -3.76
C ASP A 152 26.13 20.67 -4.28
N ALA A 153 25.64 19.93 -5.28
CA ALA A 153 24.28 20.14 -5.81
C ALA A 153 23.26 19.93 -4.69
N PRO A 154 22.24 20.81 -4.56
CA PRO A 154 21.19 20.67 -3.57
C PRO A 154 20.25 19.53 -3.97
N LEU A 155 20.64 18.30 -3.66
CA LEU A 155 19.92 17.09 -4.08
C LEU A 155 18.59 16.89 -3.32
N ASN A 156 18.32 17.66 -2.27
CA ASN A 156 17.25 17.43 -1.31
C ASN A 156 15.95 18.19 -1.58
N ASN A 157 15.68 18.62 -2.80
CA ASN A 157 14.45 19.32 -3.15
C ASN A 157 13.85 18.88 -4.49
N TRP A 158 12.58 19.22 -4.72
CA TRP A 158 11.85 18.90 -5.95
C TRP A 158 12.41 19.56 -7.21
N ASP A 159 13.24 20.61 -7.08
CA ASP A 159 13.91 21.28 -8.21
C ASP A 159 14.77 20.31 -9.00
N MET A 160 15.29 19.27 -8.37
CA MET A 160 16.09 18.24 -9.05
C MET A 160 15.33 17.58 -10.19
N LEU A 161 14.01 17.40 -10.04
CA LEU A 161 13.16 16.78 -11.05
C LEU A 161 12.31 17.81 -11.82
N PHE A 162 11.65 18.74 -11.11
CA PHE A 162 10.63 19.58 -11.71
C PHE A 162 11.17 20.88 -12.35
N LYS A 163 12.45 21.19 -12.13
CA LYS A 163 13.12 22.32 -12.78
C LYS A 163 13.72 21.86 -14.11
N PRO A 164 13.27 22.40 -15.26
CA PRO A 164 13.70 21.93 -16.59
C PRO A 164 15.23 21.92 -16.79
N GLU A 165 15.94 22.90 -16.20
CA GLU A 165 17.39 23.02 -16.31
C GLU A 165 18.12 21.85 -15.63
N ASN A 166 17.57 21.34 -14.53
CA ASN A 166 18.13 20.20 -13.80
C ASN A 166 17.76 18.88 -14.52
N ALA A 167 16.49 18.70 -14.90
CA ALA A 167 16.05 17.54 -15.64
C ALA A 167 16.81 17.39 -16.97
N ALA A 168 17.08 18.50 -17.68
CA ALA A 168 17.84 18.50 -18.92
C ALA A 168 19.26 17.96 -18.75
N LYS A 169 19.94 18.30 -17.64
CA LYS A 169 21.29 17.77 -17.35
C LYS A 169 21.30 16.27 -17.12
N LEU A 170 20.22 15.72 -16.53
CA LEU A 170 20.09 14.31 -16.17
C LEU A 170 19.46 13.46 -17.30
N LYS A 171 19.04 14.08 -18.41
CA LYS A 171 18.34 13.40 -19.51
C LYS A 171 19.07 12.15 -20.02
N ASP A 172 20.35 12.29 -20.36
CA ASP A 172 21.13 11.21 -20.96
C ASP A 172 21.46 10.10 -19.95
N CYS A 173 21.54 10.46 -18.68
CA CYS A 173 21.70 9.54 -17.57
C CYS A 173 20.44 8.71 -17.32
N GLY A 174 19.26 9.22 -17.64
CA GLY A 174 17.98 8.57 -17.56
C GLY A 174 17.15 8.96 -16.34
N ILE A 175 15.94 9.47 -16.60
CA ILE A 175 14.94 9.83 -15.61
C ILE A 175 13.71 8.97 -15.80
N SER A 176 13.19 8.38 -14.72
CA SER A 176 11.90 7.70 -14.69
C SER A 176 10.95 8.38 -13.71
N ILE A 177 9.67 8.41 -14.04
CA ILE A 177 8.59 8.89 -13.17
C ILE A 177 7.55 7.76 -13.05
N LEU A 178 6.94 7.62 -11.86
CA LEU A 178 5.83 6.68 -11.64
C LEU A 178 4.74 6.86 -12.70
N ASP A 179 4.25 5.77 -13.29
CA ASP A 179 3.15 5.81 -14.26
C ASP A 179 1.79 5.82 -13.53
N GLU A 180 1.61 6.81 -12.67
CA GLU A 180 0.38 6.95 -11.88
C GLU A 180 0.07 8.42 -11.61
N ALA A 181 -0.92 8.96 -12.33
CA ALA A 181 -1.35 10.35 -12.22
C ALA A 181 -1.68 10.76 -10.77
N ALA A 182 -2.35 9.87 -10.04
CA ALA A 182 -2.76 10.08 -8.65
C ALA A 182 -1.59 10.22 -7.67
N GLN A 183 -0.40 9.73 -8.04
CA GLN A 183 0.82 9.86 -7.24
C GLN A 183 1.67 11.06 -7.68
N VAL A 184 1.62 11.43 -8.95
CA VAL A 184 2.49 12.47 -9.50
C VAL A 184 1.90 13.87 -9.34
N PHE A 185 0.60 14.07 -9.68
CA PHE A 185 -0.02 15.39 -9.56
C PHE A 185 0.05 15.99 -8.14
N PRO A 186 -0.20 15.25 -7.05
CA PRO A 186 -0.06 15.80 -5.70
C PRO A 186 1.34 16.34 -5.38
N ALA A 187 2.40 15.67 -5.85
CA ALA A 187 3.76 16.13 -5.66
C ALA A 187 4.04 17.44 -6.42
N VAL A 188 3.53 17.56 -7.66
CA VAL A 188 3.68 18.79 -8.44
C VAL A 188 2.83 19.93 -7.88
N LEU A 189 1.61 19.65 -7.41
CA LEU A 189 0.78 20.65 -6.72
C LEU A 189 1.50 21.19 -5.48
N HIS A 190 2.05 20.29 -4.67
CA HIS A 190 2.84 20.68 -3.50
C HIS A 190 4.08 21.51 -3.88
N TYR A 191 4.81 21.11 -4.92
CA TYR A 191 5.94 21.87 -5.47
C TYR A 191 5.55 23.30 -5.86
N LEU A 192 4.34 23.50 -6.38
CA LEU A 192 3.78 24.80 -6.73
C LEU A 192 3.23 25.59 -5.52
N GLY A 193 3.36 25.07 -4.29
CA GLY A 193 2.81 25.68 -3.08
C GLY A 193 1.29 25.61 -2.99
N LYS A 194 0.67 24.65 -3.71
CA LYS A 194 -0.76 24.42 -3.70
C LYS A 194 -1.12 23.22 -2.80
N ASP A 195 -2.41 23.11 -2.44
CA ASP A 195 -2.90 21.93 -1.73
C ASP A 195 -2.68 20.68 -2.58
N PRO A 196 -1.90 19.67 -2.12
CA PRO A 196 -1.71 18.42 -2.83
C PRO A 196 -3.03 17.68 -3.11
N ASN A 197 -4.06 17.95 -2.32
CA ASN A 197 -5.41 17.40 -2.47
C ASN A 197 -6.41 18.39 -3.10
N SER A 198 -5.93 19.38 -3.83
CA SER A 198 -6.77 20.39 -4.48
C SER A 198 -7.86 19.75 -5.34
N THR A 199 -9.05 20.33 -5.28
CA THR A 199 -10.19 19.99 -6.17
C THR A 199 -10.42 21.05 -7.24
N ASN A 200 -9.52 22.06 -7.35
CA ASN A 200 -9.58 23.10 -8.35
C ASN A 200 -8.93 22.64 -9.66
N PRO A 201 -9.67 22.58 -10.80
CA PRO A 201 -9.12 22.18 -12.09
C PRO A 201 -7.94 23.05 -12.57
N ASP A 202 -7.89 24.34 -12.21
CA ASP A 202 -6.83 25.24 -12.65
C ASP A 202 -5.48 24.93 -11.99
N ASP A 203 -5.50 24.38 -10.78
CA ASP A 203 -4.29 23.91 -10.13
C ASP A 203 -3.68 22.72 -10.90
N TYR A 204 -4.50 21.82 -11.41
CA TYR A 204 -4.04 20.70 -12.25
C TYR A 204 -3.52 21.14 -13.61
N LYS A 205 -4.09 22.20 -14.20
CA LYS A 205 -3.54 22.81 -15.43
C LYS A 205 -2.14 23.36 -15.16
N ALA A 206 -1.96 24.09 -14.04
CA ALA A 206 -0.65 24.59 -13.69
C ALA A 206 0.37 23.47 -13.43
N ALA A 207 -0.05 22.39 -12.78
CA ALA A 207 0.79 21.22 -12.56
C ALA A 207 1.16 20.51 -13.88
N LEU A 208 0.22 20.40 -14.83
CA LEU A 208 0.47 19.83 -16.16
C LEU A 208 1.52 20.65 -16.92
N GLU A 209 1.48 21.97 -16.83
CA GLU A 209 2.49 22.83 -17.46
C GLU A 209 3.91 22.62 -16.91
N VAL A 210 4.06 22.34 -15.60
CA VAL A 210 5.36 21.93 -15.03
C VAL A 210 5.80 20.60 -15.65
N LEU A 211 4.91 19.62 -15.67
CA LEU A 211 5.20 18.31 -16.22
C LEU A 211 5.54 18.35 -17.73
N LYS A 212 4.83 19.15 -18.52
CA LYS A 212 5.12 19.33 -19.94
C LYS A 212 6.53 19.89 -20.17
N LYS A 213 6.98 20.83 -19.35
CA LYS A 213 8.33 21.42 -19.47
C LYS A 213 9.44 20.40 -19.23
N ILE A 214 9.22 19.42 -18.37
CA ILE A 214 10.22 18.37 -18.08
C ILE A 214 10.02 17.12 -18.95
N ARG A 215 8.85 16.95 -19.59
CA ARG A 215 8.52 15.76 -20.40
C ARG A 215 9.61 15.37 -21.41
N PRO A 216 10.26 16.29 -22.15
CA PRO A 216 11.31 15.95 -23.12
C PRO A 216 12.54 15.29 -22.51
N TYR A 217 12.72 15.39 -21.20
CA TYR A 217 13.87 14.86 -20.45
C TYR A 217 13.55 13.55 -19.73
N ILE A 218 12.28 13.15 -19.71
CA ILE A 218 11.83 11.91 -19.07
C ILE A 218 11.97 10.75 -20.06
N ARG A 219 12.78 9.76 -19.70
CA ARG A 219 12.99 8.56 -20.51
C ARG A 219 11.76 7.69 -20.52
N GLN A 220 11.14 7.48 -19.34
CA GLN A 220 9.97 6.60 -19.21
C GLN A 220 9.06 6.97 -18.06
N PHE A 221 7.84 6.46 -18.16
CA PHE A 221 6.87 6.35 -17.06
C PHE A 221 6.75 4.87 -16.69
N SER A 222 7.07 4.52 -15.44
CA SER A 222 7.04 3.14 -14.97
C SER A 222 6.80 3.10 -13.46
N SER A 223 5.98 2.18 -13.00
CA SER A 223 5.70 1.99 -11.57
C SER A 223 6.36 0.72 -10.98
N SER A 224 7.14 -0.04 -11.76
CA SER A 224 7.85 -1.24 -11.28
C SER A 224 9.20 -1.47 -11.98
N GLY A 225 9.27 -1.34 -13.31
CA GLY A 225 10.47 -1.65 -14.11
C GLY A 225 11.68 -0.80 -13.76
N TYR A 226 11.46 0.41 -13.24
CA TYR A 226 12.54 1.32 -12.83
C TYR A 226 13.45 0.75 -11.70
N ILE A 227 12.98 -0.23 -10.94
CA ILE A 227 13.76 -0.84 -9.84
C ILE A 227 15.02 -1.51 -10.36
N ASP A 228 14.87 -2.36 -11.37
CA ASP A 228 16.01 -3.07 -11.98
C ASP A 228 16.91 -2.14 -12.78
N GLU A 229 16.33 -1.17 -13.48
CA GLU A 229 17.09 -0.19 -14.26
C GLU A 229 17.87 0.79 -13.37
N LEU A 230 17.35 1.14 -12.19
CA LEU A 230 18.08 1.91 -11.20
C LEU A 230 19.21 1.04 -10.58
N ALA A 231 18.92 -0.23 -10.31
CA ALA A 231 19.88 -1.19 -9.75
C ALA A 231 21.03 -1.51 -10.69
N SER A 232 20.79 -1.56 -12.01
CA SER A 232 21.81 -1.75 -13.05
C SER A 232 22.59 -0.46 -13.35
N GLY A 233 22.00 0.70 -13.00
CA GLY A 233 22.56 2.01 -13.32
C GLY A 233 22.09 2.56 -14.69
N ASP A 234 21.13 1.95 -15.35
CA ASP A 234 20.55 2.46 -16.62
C ASP A 234 19.71 3.72 -16.39
N LEU A 235 19.17 3.87 -15.17
CA LEU A 235 18.57 5.11 -14.69
C LEU A 235 19.43 5.74 -13.61
N CYS A 236 19.42 7.06 -13.52
CA CYS A 236 20.13 7.78 -12.48
C CYS A 236 19.24 8.63 -11.59
N MET A 237 18.02 8.93 -11.98
CA MET A 237 17.03 9.66 -11.19
C MET A 237 15.65 9.04 -11.39
N VAL A 238 14.95 8.77 -10.30
CA VAL A 238 13.59 8.23 -10.34
C VAL A 238 12.69 8.95 -9.34
N TYR A 239 11.48 9.31 -9.74
CA TYR A 239 10.40 9.60 -8.80
C TYR A 239 9.73 8.28 -8.46
N ALA A 240 9.86 7.84 -7.22
CA ALA A 240 9.64 6.45 -6.84
C ALA A 240 9.09 6.28 -5.42
N PHE A 241 8.62 5.07 -5.14
CA PHE A 241 8.31 4.61 -3.79
C PHE A 241 9.61 4.34 -2.99
N SER A 242 9.63 4.76 -1.72
CA SER A 242 10.83 4.69 -0.88
C SER A 242 11.42 3.28 -0.75
N GLY A 243 10.59 2.26 -0.51
CA GLY A 243 11.05 0.87 -0.37
C GLY A 243 11.61 0.29 -1.65
N ASP A 244 11.03 0.64 -2.81
CA ASP A 244 11.51 0.18 -4.11
C ASP A 244 12.93 0.69 -4.40
N VAL A 245 13.24 1.92 -3.99
CA VAL A 245 14.60 2.45 -4.09
C VAL A 245 15.57 1.68 -3.19
N MET A 246 15.10 1.23 -2.01
CA MET A 246 15.92 0.38 -1.13
C MET A 246 16.12 -1.01 -1.73
N ILE A 247 15.10 -1.58 -2.37
CA ILE A 247 15.23 -2.84 -3.12
C ILE A 247 16.25 -2.68 -4.26
N ALA A 248 16.19 -1.59 -5.02
CA ALA A 248 17.16 -1.31 -6.09
C ALA A 248 18.59 -1.19 -5.53
N ARG A 249 18.75 -0.50 -4.39
CA ARG A 249 20.03 -0.38 -3.68
C ARG A 249 20.59 -1.73 -3.24
N ASP A 250 19.75 -2.58 -2.67
CA ASP A 250 20.16 -3.92 -2.23
C ASP A 250 20.55 -4.80 -3.43
N ARG A 251 19.77 -4.80 -4.52
CA ARG A 251 20.10 -5.48 -5.78
C ARG A 251 21.43 -4.98 -6.37
N ALA A 252 21.67 -3.67 -6.39
CA ALA A 252 22.92 -3.10 -6.87
C ALA A 252 24.12 -3.63 -6.05
N ARG A 253 23.99 -3.70 -4.72
CA ARG A 253 25.04 -4.24 -3.83
C ARG A 253 25.26 -5.72 -4.03
N GLN A 254 24.21 -6.52 -4.15
CA GLN A 254 24.30 -7.95 -4.44
C GLN A 254 25.00 -8.21 -5.78
N ASN A 255 24.72 -7.37 -6.79
CA ASN A 255 25.34 -7.42 -8.10
C ASN A 255 26.72 -6.75 -8.15
N LYS A 256 27.28 -6.34 -6.98
CA LYS A 256 28.62 -5.74 -6.83
C LYS A 256 28.83 -4.50 -7.72
N GLN A 257 27.79 -3.70 -7.89
CA GLN A 257 27.91 -2.43 -8.60
C GLN A 257 28.87 -1.47 -7.87
N THR A 258 29.55 -0.63 -8.64
CA THR A 258 30.57 0.32 -8.12
C THR A 258 30.01 1.67 -7.69
N PHE A 259 28.70 1.84 -7.75
CA PHE A 259 27.98 3.04 -7.34
C PHE A 259 27.03 2.72 -6.17
N ASP A 260 26.62 3.75 -5.42
CA ASP A 260 25.57 3.64 -4.43
C ASP A 260 24.28 4.30 -4.94
N ILE A 261 23.15 3.81 -4.44
CA ILE A 261 21.82 4.37 -4.68
C ILE A 261 21.33 5.01 -3.39
N ASN A 262 20.76 6.19 -3.49
CA ASN A 262 20.20 6.90 -2.36
C ASN A 262 18.77 7.37 -2.65
N TYR A 263 18.06 7.72 -1.60
CA TYR A 263 16.70 8.25 -1.66
C TYR A 263 16.61 9.48 -0.74
N PHE A 264 15.83 10.45 -1.10
CA PHE A 264 15.46 11.53 -0.20
C PHE A 264 13.99 11.92 -0.33
N ILE A 265 13.44 12.34 0.79
CA ILE A 265 12.18 13.06 0.87
C ILE A 265 12.52 14.52 0.61
N PRO A 266 12.00 15.15 -0.47
CA PRO A 266 12.34 16.52 -0.79
C PRO A 266 11.95 17.50 0.31
N GLN A 267 12.75 18.55 0.49
CA GLN A 267 12.43 19.64 1.42
C GLN A 267 11.06 20.23 1.14
N GLY A 268 10.34 20.56 2.21
CA GLY A 268 8.96 21.03 2.16
C GLY A 268 7.92 19.92 2.25
N GLY A 269 8.31 18.66 1.99
CA GLY A 269 7.43 17.51 2.16
C GLY A 269 7.19 16.69 0.90
N ALA A 270 6.58 15.54 1.12
CA ALA A 270 6.29 14.57 0.08
C ALA A 270 5.01 13.77 0.40
N PRO A 271 4.40 13.10 -0.60
CA PRO A 271 3.30 12.18 -0.33
C PRO A 271 3.73 11.05 0.58
N ALA A 272 2.91 10.78 1.60
CA ALA A 272 2.94 9.55 2.38
C ALA A 272 1.70 8.72 2.03
N TRP A 273 1.88 7.44 1.89
CA TRP A 273 0.81 6.48 1.64
C TRP A 273 0.87 5.34 2.65
N PHE A 274 -0.26 4.75 2.88
CA PHE A 274 -0.42 3.58 3.73
C PHE A 274 -1.15 2.52 2.94
N ASP A 275 -0.67 1.30 2.99
CA ASP A 275 -1.42 0.13 2.62
C ASP A 275 -2.07 -0.39 3.87
N VAL A 276 -3.40 -0.47 3.86
CA VAL A 276 -4.18 -0.68 5.09
C VAL A 276 -4.98 -1.97 5.01
N MET A 277 -4.88 -2.79 6.05
CA MET A 277 -5.78 -3.91 6.24
C MET A 277 -7.19 -3.37 6.49
N ALA A 278 -8.14 -3.82 5.67
CA ALA A 278 -9.55 -3.52 5.78
C ALA A 278 -10.36 -4.80 5.63
N VAL A 279 -11.51 -4.87 6.32
CA VAL A 279 -12.42 -6.02 6.24
C VAL A 279 -13.58 -5.65 5.33
N PRO A 280 -13.77 -6.32 4.17
CA PRO A 280 -14.91 -6.10 3.31
C PRO A 280 -16.23 -6.28 4.05
N LYS A 281 -17.25 -5.50 3.66
CA LYS A 281 -18.58 -5.57 4.28
C LYS A 281 -19.21 -6.95 4.17
N ASP A 282 -18.87 -7.68 3.14
CA ASP A 282 -19.35 -9.03 2.79
C ASP A 282 -18.36 -10.14 3.13
N ALA A 283 -17.37 -9.86 3.97
CA ALA A 283 -16.37 -10.85 4.40
C ALA A 283 -17.04 -12.10 4.97
N PRO A 284 -16.71 -13.29 4.45
CA PRO A 284 -17.34 -14.53 4.93
C PRO A 284 -16.88 -14.95 6.33
N HIS A 285 -15.68 -14.55 6.78
CA HIS A 285 -15.10 -14.93 8.07
C HIS A 285 -14.53 -13.73 8.85
N PRO A 286 -15.34 -12.72 9.22
CA PRO A 286 -14.84 -11.47 9.81
C PRO A 286 -14.11 -11.68 11.14
N GLU A 287 -14.48 -12.68 11.93
CA GLU A 287 -13.78 -13.00 13.19
C GLU A 287 -12.35 -13.52 12.93
N ASN A 288 -12.16 -14.34 11.89
CA ASN A 288 -10.83 -14.80 11.51
C ASN A 288 -9.99 -13.66 10.94
N ALA A 289 -10.62 -12.68 10.26
CA ALA A 289 -9.96 -11.46 9.84
C ALA A 289 -9.39 -10.67 11.03
N MET A 290 -10.17 -10.50 12.11
CA MET A 290 -9.68 -9.81 13.32
C MET A 290 -8.48 -10.54 13.94
N LYS A 291 -8.52 -11.89 13.99
CA LYS A 291 -7.39 -12.70 14.49
C LYS A 291 -6.15 -12.54 13.61
N PHE A 292 -6.32 -12.49 12.29
CA PHE A 292 -5.21 -12.30 11.36
C PHE A 292 -4.60 -10.89 11.51
N ILE A 293 -5.42 -9.84 11.58
CA ILE A 293 -4.95 -8.47 11.83
C ILE A 293 -4.19 -8.40 13.15
N ASN A 294 -4.74 -9.01 14.22
CA ASN A 294 -4.06 -9.04 15.52
C ASN A 294 -2.72 -9.78 15.47
N TYR A 295 -2.63 -10.86 14.71
CA TYR A 295 -1.38 -11.61 14.52
C TYR A 295 -0.35 -10.79 13.76
N ILE A 296 -0.73 -10.13 12.66
CA ILE A 296 0.18 -9.23 11.90
C ILE A 296 0.73 -8.14 12.82
N GLU A 297 -0.09 -7.60 13.73
CA GLU A 297 0.34 -6.59 14.71
C GLU A 297 1.14 -7.16 15.90
N THR A 298 1.48 -8.45 15.89
CA THR A 298 2.48 -9.00 16.82
C THR A 298 3.86 -8.42 16.47
N PRO A 299 4.58 -7.81 17.41
CA PRO A 299 5.81 -7.07 17.09
C PRO A 299 6.84 -7.87 16.29
N LYS A 300 7.05 -9.15 16.64
CA LYS A 300 8.01 -10.03 15.95
C LYS A 300 7.58 -10.33 14.51
N VAL A 301 6.28 -10.54 14.29
CA VAL A 301 5.72 -10.83 12.95
C VAL A 301 5.87 -9.60 12.05
N HIS A 302 5.44 -8.43 12.53
CA HIS A 302 5.50 -7.20 11.75
C HIS A 302 6.94 -6.74 11.47
N ALA A 303 7.87 -6.95 12.42
CA ALA A 303 9.28 -6.67 12.20
C ALA A 303 9.87 -7.54 11.07
N ALA A 304 9.54 -8.83 11.03
CA ALA A 304 9.99 -9.73 9.96
C ALA A 304 9.46 -9.30 8.60
N ILE A 305 8.20 -8.84 8.53
CA ILE A 305 7.61 -8.29 7.30
C ILE A 305 8.39 -7.05 6.85
N THR A 306 8.65 -6.08 7.75
CA THR A 306 9.43 -4.88 7.43
C THR A 306 10.85 -5.21 6.95
N ASN A 307 11.52 -6.18 7.57
CA ASN A 307 12.86 -6.61 7.18
C ASN A 307 12.89 -7.18 5.75
N LYS A 308 11.78 -7.79 5.30
CA LYS A 308 11.65 -8.33 3.95
C LYS A 308 11.29 -7.25 2.92
N MET A 309 10.39 -6.33 3.29
CA MET A 309 9.79 -5.36 2.36
C MET A 309 10.54 -4.05 2.24
N PHE A 310 11.39 -3.70 3.22
CA PHE A 310 12.02 -2.38 3.38
C PHE A 310 11.01 -1.21 3.52
N TYR A 311 9.75 -1.52 3.81
CA TYR A 311 8.75 -0.52 4.15
C TYR A 311 8.52 -0.47 5.66
N PRO A 312 8.43 0.72 6.25
CA PRO A 312 8.15 0.86 7.66
C PRO A 312 6.73 0.37 7.99
N ASN A 313 6.57 -0.11 9.20
CA ASN A 313 5.27 -0.44 9.78
C ASN A 313 4.88 0.60 10.84
N ALA A 314 3.59 0.65 11.17
CA ALA A 314 3.06 1.55 12.20
C ALA A 314 3.24 1.01 13.63
N ASN A 315 3.77 -0.20 13.82
CA ASN A 315 3.91 -0.84 15.13
C ASN A 315 5.23 -0.41 15.78
N LYS A 316 5.15 0.50 16.76
CA LYS A 316 6.33 1.04 17.47
C LYS A 316 7.13 -0.02 18.24
N GLU A 317 6.46 -1.09 18.68
CA GLU A 317 7.15 -2.20 19.35
C GLU A 317 7.85 -3.11 18.33
N ALA A 318 7.28 -3.29 17.14
CA ALA A 318 7.94 -4.01 16.05
C ALA A 318 9.20 -3.27 15.57
N ARG A 319 9.17 -1.94 15.48
CA ARG A 319 10.35 -1.15 15.09
C ARG A 319 11.59 -1.47 15.92
N LYS A 320 11.44 -1.79 17.20
CA LYS A 320 12.56 -2.17 18.09
C LYS A 320 13.20 -3.51 17.71
N LEU A 321 12.50 -4.35 16.95
CA LEU A 321 12.91 -5.67 16.48
C LEU A 321 13.32 -5.70 15.02
N VAL A 322 13.13 -4.60 14.29
CA VAL A 322 13.57 -4.44 12.90
C VAL A 322 15.09 -4.35 12.87
N ASP A 323 15.71 -4.89 11.84
CA ASP A 323 17.15 -4.81 11.63
C ASP A 323 17.62 -3.35 11.69
N LYS A 324 18.70 -3.09 12.43
CA LYS A 324 19.19 -1.72 12.65
C LYS A 324 19.49 -0.97 11.36
N SER A 325 19.97 -1.66 10.33
CA SER A 325 20.23 -1.07 9.01
C SER A 325 18.95 -0.54 8.33
N ILE A 326 17.80 -1.00 8.76
CA ILE A 326 16.46 -0.57 8.29
C ILE A 326 15.85 0.41 9.30
N ALA A 327 15.82 0.05 10.59
CA ALA A 327 15.18 0.85 11.65
C ALA A 327 15.81 2.24 11.84
N ASP A 328 17.14 2.33 11.64
CA ASP A 328 17.92 3.57 11.77
C ASP A 328 18.12 4.30 10.43
N ASN A 329 17.53 3.76 9.35
CA ASN A 329 17.68 4.36 8.02
C ASN A 329 16.65 5.49 7.82
N PRO A 330 17.09 6.76 7.70
CA PRO A 330 16.19 7.90 7.53
C PRO A 330 15.42 7.90 6.20
N MET A 331 15.84 7.08 5.25
CA MET A 331 15.13 6.90 3.98
C MET A 331 13.90 5.98 4.13
N ILE A 332 13.90 5.13 5.17
CA ILE A 332 12.81 4.21 5.48
C ILE A 332 11.96 4.79 6.62
N TYR A 333 12.61 5.16 7.72
CA TYR A 333 11.97 5.81 8.87
C TYR A 333 12.41 7.28 8.93
N PRO A 334 11.67 8.21 8.31
CA PRO A 334 12.04 9.61 8.29
C PRO A 334 12.13 10.20 9.70
N PRO A 335 13.11 11.10 9.93
CA PRO A 335 13.22 11.82 11.19
C PRO A 335 11.94 12.62 11.51
N PRO A 336 11.66 12.92 12.79
CA PRO A 336 10.41 13.58 13.18
C PRO A 336 10.15 14.95 12.52
N ASP A 337 11.19 15.71 12.23
CA ASP A 337 11.10 16.99 11.52
C ASP A 337 10.68 16.80 10.05
N VAL A 338 11.20 15.77 9.38
CA VAL A 338 10.79 15.40 8.02
C VAL A 338 9.40 14.76 8.03
N ALA A 339 9.11 13.87 8.99
CA ALA A 339 7.81 13.23 9.10
C ALA A 339 6.64 14.21 9.21
N LYS A 340 6.84 15.35 9.89
CA LYS A 340 5.84 16.43 10.02
C LYS A 340 5.51 17.15 8.72
N THR A 341 6.35 17.03 7.70
CA THR A 341 6.11 17.63 6.38
C THR A 341 5.39 16.71 5.41
N LEU A 342 5.16 15.46 5.82
CA LEU A 342 4.45 14.49 5.00
C LEU A 342 2.96 14.79 4.95
N TYR A 343 2.34 14.48 3.81
CA TYR A 343 0.91 14.60 3.61
C TYR A 343 0.32 13.36 2.96
N VAL A 344 -0.93 13.04 3.28
CA VAL A 344 -1.64 11.88 2.73
C VAL A 344 -2.45 12.29 1.50
N ILE A 345 -2.35 11.49 0.45
CA ILE A 345 -3.20 11.65 -0.74
C ILE A 345 -4.60 11.16 -0.39
N LYS A 346 -5.59 12.05 -0.54
CA LYS A 346 -7.01 11.77 -0.27
C LYS A 346 -7.74 11.36 -1.54
N ALA A 347 -8.86 10.66 -1.37
CA ALA A 347 -9.76 10.36 -2.47
C ALA A 347 -10.21 11.64 -3.17
N GLN A 348 -10.05 11.70 -4.48
CA GLN A 348 -10.47 12.83 -5.31
C GLN A 348 -11.90 12.64 -5.85
N PRO A 349 -12.67 13.72 -6.03
CA PRO A 349 -13.94 13.68 -6.74
C PRO A 349 -13.77 13.12 -8.16
N ILE A 350 -14.81 12.46 -8.68
CA ILE A 350 -14.76 11.77 -9.98
C ILE A 350 -14.40 12.70 -11.15
N ASN A 351 -14.82 13.96 -11.11
CA ASN A 351 -14.47 14.95 -12.12
C ASN A 351 -12.95 15.27 -12.13
N ILE A 352 -12.32 15.30 -10.96
CA ILE A 352 -10.86 15.49 -10.82
C ILE A 352 -10.12 14.24 -11.27
N LEU A 353 -10.57 13.05 -10.90
CA LEU A 353 -9.96 11.79 -11.39
C LEU A 353 -9.97 11.70 -12.91
N ARG A 354 -11.12 12.03 -13.55
CA ARG A 354 -11.21 12.08 -15.02
C ARG A 354 -10.29 13.14 -15.62
N LEU A 355 -10.15 14.29 -14.96
CA LEU A 355 -9.22 15.34 -15.37
C LEU A 355 -7.77 14.85 -15.31
N GLN A 356 -7.36 14.27 -14.19
CA GLN A 356 -6.02 13.70 -14.02
C GLN A 356 -5.72 12.65 -15.10
N THR A 357 -6.63 11.68 -15.31
CA THR A 357 -6.46 10.62 -16.31
C THR A 357 -6.27 11.19 -17.72
N ARG A 358 -7.08 12.17 -18.11
CA ARG A 358 -6.98 12.82 -19.42
C ARG A 358 -5.66 13.57 -19.58
N MET A 359 -5.28 14.38 -18.57
CA MET A 359 -4.03 15.14 -18.58
C MET A 359 -2.80 14.22 -18.57
N TRP A 360 -2.90 13.09 -17.90
CA TRP A 360 -1.82 12.09 -17.85
C TRP A 360 -1.61 11.44 -19.22
N ALA A 361 -2.70 11.07 -19.87
CA ALA A 361 -2.64 10.54 -21.25
C ALA A 361 -2.08 11.56 -22.24
N GLU A 362 -2.48 12.86 -22.12
CA GLU A 362 -1.94 13.97 -22.91
C GLU A 362 -0.43 14.10 -22.69
N LEU A 363 0.04 14.16 -21.45
CA LEU A 363 1.44 14.26 -21.10
C LEU A 363 2.27 13.11 -21.68
N LYS A 364 1.79 11.86 -21.53
CA LYS A 364 2.51 10.66 -22.02
C LYS A 364 2.60 10.64 -23.55
N SER A 365 1.56 11.10 -24.24
CA SER A 365 1.55 11.15 -25.70
C SER A 365 2.46 12.24 -26.28
N GLY A 366 2.98 13.15 -25.47
CA GLY A 366 3.82 14.26 -25.92
C GLY A 366 3.05 15.35 -26.67
N ARG A 367 1.73 15.45 -26.47
CA ARG A 367 0.84 16.44 -27.10
C ARG A 367 0.59 17.63 -26.19
#